data_7d8019c1adee9451028950f26f55438b
#
_entry.id   7d8019c1adee9451028950f26f55438b
#
_cell.length_a   1.000
_cell.length_b   1.000
_cell.length_c   1.000
_cell.angle_alpha   90.00
_cell.angle_beta   90.00
_cell.angle_gamma   90.00
#
_symmetry.space_group_name_H-M   'P 1'
#
loop_
_entity.id
_entity.type
_entity.pdbx_description
1 polymer ?
#
loop_
_entity_poly.entity_id
_entity_poly.type
_entity_poly.pdbx_seq_one_letter_code
_entity_poly.pdbx_strand_id
1 'polypeptide(L)'
;MLDVLKIRDDFPMLKKTMHGKPLIYLDNGATTLKPQCVIDSVCDYLTNYSGNAHRGDYDLSHEVDTKFEYVRSIVADFIHCKPEEVVYTYGSSDSLNMVAFGYGMTHLKEGDEVLITLAEHASNTLPWFEVAKHTGAIIKYIDLDEEGKVTLENVKKAVTEHTKIISLAQITNVLGYLAPIKEICNFAHEHDIIVCVDGAQSAPHHAVDVQDLDVDFFAFSGHKMCGPTGVGVLYGKYHLLEEMTPTRFGGGSNARYNSCGLVKLKNAPTKFETGTPNIEGVIGLGSAIEYLQNIGMKNIEEHEAMLRKYAVEKMKELDNIEIYNENGVGAIAFNI
;
A
#
# COMPACT_ATOMS: atom_id res chain seq x y z
N MET A 1 -11.82 -11.80 22.37
CA MET A 1 -12.95 -11.27 21.56
C MET A 1 -12.91 -9.76 21.69
N LEU A 2 -12.94 -9.02 20.57
CA LEU A 2 -12.89 -7.55 20.57
C LEU A 2 -14.14 -6.94 21.24
N ASP A 3 -13.95 -5.86 22.01
CA ASP A 3 -15.03 -5.02 22.49
C ASP A 3 -15.46 -4.07 21.36
N VAL A 4 -16.31 -4.60 20.47
CA VAL A 4 -16.75 -3.88 19.25
C VAL A 4 -17.46 -2.58 19.57
N LEU A 5 -18.24 -2.52 20.67
CA LEU A 5 -18.96 -1.29 21.02
C LEU A 5 -17.99 -0.20 21.44
N LYS A 6 -16.99 -0.54 22.25
CA LYS A 6 -15.95 0.41 22.64
C LYS A 6 -15.15 0.92 21.44
N ILE A 7 -14.74 0.01 20.52
CA ILE A 7 -14.03 0.40 19.29
C ILE A 7 -14.88 1.32 18.41
N ARG A 8 -16.19 1.05 18.27
CA ARG A 8 -17.11 1.89 17.49
C ARG A 8 -17.22 3.31 18.04
N ASP A 9 -17.11 3.49 19.35
CA ASP A 9 -17.15 4.81 19.99
C ASP A 9 -15.96 5.71 19.61
N ASP A 10 -14.85 5.12 19.21
CA ASP A 10 -13.67 5.83 18.74
C ASP A 10 -13.88 6.51 17.38
N PHE A 11 -14.94 6.15 16.63
CA PHE A 11 -15.21 6.67 15.28
C PHE A 11 -16.34 7.71 15.27
N PRO A 12 -16.04 9.02 15.25
CA PRO A 12 -17.05 10.08 15.31
C PRO A 12 -18.11 10.00 14.20
N MET A 13 -17.71 9.56 13.01
CA MET A 13 -18.61 9.40 11.86
C MET A 13 -19.76 8.42 12.12
N LEU A 14 -19.55 7.41 12.95
CA LEU A 14 -20.59 6.42 13.28
C LEU A 14 -21.71 6.99 14.18
N LYS A 15 -21.49 8.17 14.75
CA LYS A 15 -22.52 8.92 15.52
C LYS A 15 -23.50 9.69 14.62
N LYS A 16 -23.21 9.77 13.30
CA LYS A 16 -24.09 10.44 12.33
C LYS A 16 -25.32 9.61 11.99
N THR A 17 -26.36 10.31 11.60
CA THR A 17 -27.57 9.70 11.03
C THR A 17 -27.71 10.08 9.55
N MET A 18 -28.25 9.17 8.75
CA MET A 18 -28.65 9.39 7.36
C MET A 18 -30.12 9.01 7.20
N HIS A 19 -30.90 9.92 6.65
CA HIS A 19 -32.36 9.72 6.49
C HIS A 19 -33.09 9.34 7.81
N GLY A 20 -32.63 9.90 8.94
CA GLY A 20 -33.22 9.63 10.28
C GLY A 20 -32.83 8.25 10.87
N LYS A 21 -31.92 7.50 10.26
CA LYS A 21 -31.42 6.21 10.75
C LYS A 21 -29.93 6.30 11.08
N PRO A 22 -29.41 5.47 11.99
CA PRO A 22 -27.96 5.37 12.22
C PRO A 22 -27.21 5.10 10.93
N LEU A 23 -26.02 5.71 10.78
CA LEU A 23 -25.16 5.46 9.63
C LEU A 23 -24.75 3.98 9.55
N ILE A 24 -25.00 3.35 8.42
CA ILE A 24 -24.43 2.06 8.02
C ILE A 24 -23.42 2.34 6.92
N TYR A 25 -22.13 2.09 7.22
CA TYR A 25 -21.03 2.32 6.28
C TYR A 25 -20.38 0.98 5.92
N LEU A 26 -20.48 0.57 4.66
CA LEU A 26 -20.00 -0.72 4.15
C LEU A 26 -18.97 -0.57 3.04
N ASP A 27 -18.43 0.64 2.82
CA ASP A 27 -17.48 0.96 1.75
C ASP A 27 -16.05 1.15 2.27
N ASN A 28 -15.67 0.38 3.31
CA ASN A 28 -14.33 0.45 3.89
C ASN A 28 -13.23 0.00 2.91
N GLY A 29 -13.53 -0.87 1.95
CA GLY A 29 -12.60 -1.27 0.89
C GLY A 29 -12.18 -0.12 -0.03
N ALA A 30 -13.03 0.90 -0.19
CA ALA A 30 -12.68 2.13 -0.91
C ALA A 30 -11.91 3.11 -0.02
N THR A 31 -12.41 3.39 1.19
CA THR A 31 -11.75 4.22 2.23
C THR A 31 -12.36 3.94 3.58
N THR A 32 -11.55 3.90 4.64
CA THR A 32 -12.04 3.67 6.01
C THR A 32 -12.49 4.97 6.67
N LEU A 33 -13.34 4.87 7.70
CA LEU A 33 -13.57 5.96 8.64
C LEU A 33 -12.30 6.20 9.49
N LYS A 34 -12.21 7.36 10.14
CA LYS A 34 -11.04 7.75 10.93
C LYS A 34 -11.41 7.74 12.42
N PRO A 35 -10.61 7.07 13.27
CA PRO A 35 -10.80 7.16 14.72
C PRO A 35 -10.40 8.53 15.25
N GLN A 36 -10.92 8.90 16.40
CA GLN A 36 -10.70 10.21 17.02
C GLN A 36 -9.21 10.50 17.22
N CYS A 37 -8.41 9.52 17.63
CA CYS A 37 -6.97 9.70 17.84
C CYS A 37 -6.23 10.17 16.59
N VAL A 38 -6.62 9.70 15.40
CA VAL A 38 -6.04 10.14 14.11
C VAL A 38 -6.45 11.59 13.82
N ILE A 39 -7.72 11.94 14.06
CA ILE A 39 -8.20 13.32 13.90
C ILE A 39 -7.42 14.25 14.84
N ASP A 40 -7.29 13.85 16.10
CA ASP A 40 -6.61 14.64 17.13
C ASP A 40 -5.12 14.83 16.82
N SER A 41 -4.43 13.81 16.34
CA SER A 41 -3.00 13.90 15.98
C SER A 41 -2.75 14.88 14.82
N VAL A 42 -3.63 14.88 13.81
CA VAL A 42 -3.58 15.84 12.70
C VAL A 42 -3.87 17.25 13.19
N CYS A 43 -4.91 17.43 14.03
CA CYS A 43 -5.25 18.71 14.61
C CYS A 43 -4.13 19.26 15.53
N ASP A 44 -3.50 18.39 16.30
CA ASP A 44 -2.38 18.73 17.17
C ASP A 44 -1.18 19.27 16.37
N TYR A 45 -0.80 18.57 15.28
CA TYR A 45 0.23 19.08 14.36
C TYR A 45 -0.11 20.48 13.83
N LEU A 46 -1.30 20.66 13.27
CA LEU A 46 -1.72 21.92 12.67
C LEU A 46 -1.82 23.07 13.67
N THR A 47 -2.11 22.77 14.92
CA THR A 47 -2.33 23.77 15.98
C THR A 47 -1.06 24.12 16.72
N ASN A 48 -0.22 23.15 17.04
CA ASN A 48 0.83 23.31 18.04
C ASN A 48 2.26 23.31 17.47
N TYR A 49 2.51 22.60 16.33
CA TYR A 49 3.88 22.49 15.77
C TYR A 49 3.91 22.44 14.23
N SER A 50 3.04 23.17 13.56
CA SER A 50 2.93 23.25 12.10
C SER A 50 4.17 23.92 11.48
N GLY A 51 5.32 23.25 11.55
CA GLY A 51 6.59 23.63 10.93
C GLY A 51 6.85 22.81 9.67
N ASN A 52 7.90 23.21 8.90
CA ASN A 52 8.35 22.45 7.74
C ASN A 52 9.44 21.45 8.15
N ALA A 53 9.31 20.20 7.70
CA ALA A 53 10.30 19.17 7.94
C ALA A 53 11.58 19.41 7.11
N HIS A 54 12.75 19.03 7.67
CA HIS A 54 14.08 18.98 7.02
C HIS A 54 14.63 20.30 6.47
N ARG A 55 14.11 21.47 6.87
CA ARG A 55 14.50 22.76 6.29
C ARG A 55 14.76 23.89 7.27
N GLY A 56 14.49 23.73 8.54
CA GLY A 56 14.69 24.75 9.55
C GLY A 56 15.78 24.37 10.55
N ASP A 57 16.47 25.40 11.08
CA ASP A 57 17.46 25.27 12.16
C ASP A 57 16.91 25.98 13.41
N TYR A 58 15.72 25.57 13.85
CA TYR A 58 15.02 26.09 15.01
C TYR A 58 14.16 25.01 15.68
N ASP A 59 13.86 25.17 16.97
CA ASP A 59 13.25 24.13 17.82
C ASP A 59 12.00 23.50 17.23
N LEU A 60 11.09 24.30 16.67
CA LEU A 60 9.86 23.79 16.08
C LEU A 60 10.10 22.90 14.85
N SER A 61 11.10 23.23 14.01
CA SER A 61 11.49 22.41 12.87
C SER A 61 12.09 21.08 13.33
N HIS A 62 12.92 21.09 14.37
CA HIS A 62 13.49 19.87 14.95
C HIS A 62 12.42 18.98 15.58
N GLU A 63 11.38 19.58 16.20
CA GLU A 63 10.24 18.82 16.71
C GLU A 63 9.49 18.08 15.57
N VAL A 64 9.21 18.81 14.48
CA VAL A 64 8.56 18.22 13.29
C VAL A 64 9.40 17.10 12.68
N ASP A 65 10.71 17.33 12.50
CA ASP A 65 11.64 16.34 11.96
C ASP A 65 11.66 15.07 12.82
N THR A 66 11.73 15.24 14.14
CA THR A 66 11.75 14.13 15.08
C THR A 66 10.48 13.30 14.99
N LYS A 67 9.30 13.93 14.95
CA LYS A 67 8.02 13.25 14.85
C LYS A 67 7.84 12.58 13.48
N PHE A 68 8.26 13.25 12.40
CA PHE A 68 8.18 12.73 11.03
C PHE A 68 9.01 11.44 10.87
N GLU A 69 10.25 11.45 11.35
CA GLU A 69 11.13 10.28 11.31
C GLU A 69 10.72 9.20 12.33
N TYR A 70 10.14 9.58 13.47
CA TYR A 70 9.55 8.61 14.40
C TYR A 70 8.41 7.81 13.75
N VAL A 71 7.53 8.47 12.98
CA VAL A 71 6.48 7.78 12.23
C VAL A 71 7.08 6.81 11.19
N ARG A 72 8.22 7.17 10.57
CA ARG A 72 8.92 6.25 9.66
C ARG A 72 9.35 4.96 10.37
N SER A 73 9.80 5.06 11.60
CA SER A 73 10.12 3.90 12.42
C SER A 73 8.87 3.08 12.77
N ILE A 74 7.74 3.74 13.09
CA ILE A 74 6.44 3.06 13.30
C ILE A 74 6.01 2.27 12.05
N VAL A 75 6.14 2.88 10.87
CA VAL A 75 5.83 2.20 9.59
C VAL A 75 6.76 1.01 9.37
N ALA A 76 8.06 1.20 9.61
CA ALA A 76 9.06 0.14 9.45
C ALA A 76 8.77 -1.05 10.38
N ASP A 77 8.46 -0.79 11.63
CA ASP A 77 8.09 -1.82 12.62
C ASP A 77 6.78 -2.53 12.24
N PHE A 78 5.82 -1.78 11.66
CA PHE A 78 4.52 -2.33 11.27
C PHE A 78 4.59 -3.36 10.16
N ILE A 79 5.51 -3.17 9.19
CA ILE A 79 5.72 -4.11 8.07
C ILE A 79 7.02 -4.91 8.17
N HIS A 80 7.72 -4.83 9.32
CA HIS A 80 8.98 -5.54 9.62
C HIS A 80 10.11 -5.22 8.63
N CYS A 81 10.44 -3.94 8.41
CA CYS A 81 11.56 -3.51 7.59
C CYS A 81 12.44 -2.47 8.32
N LYS A 82 13.42 -1.92 7.62
CA LYS A 82 14.23 -0.82 8.14
C LYS A 82 13.66 0.53 7.73
N PRO A 83 13.84 1.60 8.54
CA PRO A 83 13.34 2.94 8.20
C PRO A 83 13.85 3.46 6.85
N GLU A 84 15.09 3.15 6.46
CA GLU A 84 15.66 3.56 5.16
C GLU A 84 15.01 2.87 3.94
N GLU A 85 14.19 1.85 4.16
CA GLU A 85 13.43 1.12 3.14
C GLU A 85 11.99 1.65 2.99
N VAL A 86 11.62 2.66 3.79
CA VAL A 86 10.28 3.28 3.80
C VAL A 86 10.32 4.62 3.08
N VAL A 87 9.57 4.76 2.00
CA VAL A 87 9.38 6.01 1.24
C VAL A 87 7.95 6.49 1.42
N TYR A 88 7.76 7.74 1.86
CA TYR A 88 6.44 8.35 1.91
C TYR A 88 5.97 8.78 0.52
N THR A 89 4.73 8.46 0.21
CA THR A 89 4.07 8.73 -1.06
C THR A 89 2.69 9.35 -0.83
N TYR A 90 1.95 9.67 -1.90
CA TYR A 90 0.57 10.15 -1.79
C TYR A 90 -0.48 9.03 -1.73
N GLY A 91 -0.05 7.76 -1.74
CA GLY A 91 -0.90 6.57 -1.70
C GLY A 91 -0.31 5.43 -2.52
N SER A 92 -0.90 4.22 -2.44
CA SER A 92 -0.42 3.05 -3.18
C SER A 92 -0.34 3.29 -4.69
N SER A 93 -1.26 4.07 -5.27
CA SER A 93 -1.18 4.43 -6.70
C SER A 93 0.09 5.20 -7.04
N ASP A 94 0.48 6.17 -6.20
CA ASP A 94 1.74 6.91 -6.37
C ASP A 94 2.95 5.99 -6.17
N SER A 95 2.90 5.11 -5.18
CA SER A 95 3.94 4.11 -4.92
C SER A 95 4.17 3.18 -6.12
N LEU A 96 3.10 2.62 -6.66
CA LEU A 96 3.15 1.71 -7.82
C LEU A 96 3.64 2.43 -9.10
N ASN A 97 3.21 3.68 -9.31
CA ASN A 97 3.77 4.52 -10.39
C ASN A 97 5.26 4.78 -10.17
N MET A 98 5.67 5.03 -8.92
CA MET A 98 7.09 5.26 -8.61
C MET A 98 7.94 4.02 -8.94
N VAL A 99 7.47 2.80 -8.65
CA VAL A 99 8.14 1.57 -9.05
C VAL A 99 8.16 1.42 -10.57
N ALA A 100 7.02 1.55 -11.23
CA ALA A 100 6.95 1.36 -12.68
C ALA A 100 7.83 2.37 -13.44
N PHE A 101 7.73 3.66 -13.13
CA PHE A 101 8.49 4.69 -13.82
C PHE A 101 9.92 4.87 -13.28
N GLY A 102 10.15 4.63 -11.98
CA GLY A 102 11.47 4.80 -11.37
C GLY A 102 12.38 3.60 -11.57
N TYR A 103 11.83 2.39 -11.50
CA TYR A 103 12.57 1.13 -11.71
C TYR A 103 12.33 0.59 -13.12
N GLY A 104 11.09 0.37 -13.52
CA GLY A 104 10.74 -0.25 -14.80
C GLY A 104 11.30 0.49 -16.00
N MET A 105 11.18 1.82 -16.07
CA MET A 105 11.71 2.63 -17.19
C MET A 105 13.22 2.53 -17.37
N THR A 106 13.96 2.22 -16.32
CA THR A 106 15.44 2.18 -16.36
C THR A 106 16.01 0.77 -16.49
N HIS A 107 15.20 -0.26 -16.17
CA HIS A 107 15.66 -1.65 -16.15
C HIS A 107 15.02 -2.53 -17.22
N LEU A 108 13.88 -2.12 -17.78
CA LEU A 108 13.22 -2.86 -18.86
C LEU A 108 13.70 -2.37 -20.24
N LYS A 109 13.79 -3.31 -21.17
CA LYS A 109 14.11 -3.09 -22.58
C LYS A 109 13.15 -3.84 -23.49
N GLU A 110 13.28 -3.64 -24.79
CA GLU A 110 12.48 -4.32 -25.80
C GLU A 110 12.56 -5.85 -25.66
N GLY A 111 11.39 -6.48 -25.59
CA GLY A 111 11.22 -7.91 -25.44
C GLY A 111 11.21 -8.42 -24.00
N ASP A 112 11.58 -7.62 -23.00
CA ASP A 112 11.42 -7.99 -21.59
C ASP A 112 9.92 -8.08 -21.24
N GLU A 113 9.56 -8.95 -20.29
CA GLU A 113 8.19 -9.20 -19.92
C GLU A 113 7.86 -8.72 -18.51
N VAL A 114 6.70 -8.09 -18.35
CA VAL A 114 6.08 -7.78 -17.05
C VAL A 114 4.81 -8.61 -16.92
N LEU A 115 4.74 -9.43 -15.87
CA LEU A 115 3.57 -10.27 -15.57
C LEU A 115 2.66 -9.56 -14.57
N ILE A 116 1.38 -9.50 -14.92
CA ILE A 116 0.28 -8.99 -14.08
C ILE A 116 -0.90 -9.97 -14.16
N THR A 117 -2.00 -9.69 -13.44
CA THR A 117 -3.25 -10.43 -13.61
C THR A 117 -4.40 -9.54 -14.08
N LEU A 118 -5.51 -10.15 -14.50
CA LEU A 118 -6.76 -9.42 -14.78
C LEU A 118 -7.48 -8.96 -13.50
N ALA A 119 -7.08 -9.47 -12.33
CA ALA A 119 -7.67 -9.12 -11.05
C ALA A 119 -6.99 -7.90 -10.38
N GLU A 120 -5.98 -7.30 -11.04
CA GLU A 120 -5.27 -6.14 -10.50
C GLU A 120 -6.12 -4.88 -10.51
N HIS A 121 -5.91 -4.03 -9.50
CA HIS A 121 -6.41 -2.67 -9.54
C HIS A 121 -5.73 -1.88 -10.68
N ALA A 122 -6.45 -0.94 -11.30
CA ALA A 122 -5.91 -0.11 -12.39
C ALA A 122 -4.57 0.57 -12.04
N SER A 123 -4.35 0.91 -10.77
CA SER A 123 -3.08 1.48 -10.28
C SER A 123 -1.88 0.53 -10.40
N ASN A 124 -2.12 -0.78 -10.43
CA ASN A 124 -1.08 -1.80 -10.61
C ASN A 124 -1.01 -2.34 -12.05
N THR A 125 -1.78 -1.77 -12.96
CA THR A 125 -1.84 -2.17 -14.37
C THR A 125 -1.41 -1.05 -15.33
N LEU A 126 -2.07 0.13 -15.20
CA LEU A 126 -1.89 1.22 -16.16
C LEU A 126 -0.46 1.78 -16.22
N PRO A 127 0.28 1.92 -15.10
CA PRO A 127 1.67 2.36 -15.17
C PRO A 127 2.55 1.42 -15.99
N TRP A 128 2.35 0.10 -15.88
CA TRP A 128 3.10 -0.88 -16.66
C TRP A 128 2.78 -0.82 -18.15
N PHE A 129 1.51 -0.54 -18.54
CA PHE A 129 1.16 -0.31 -19.94
C PHE A 129 1.91 0.90 -20.52
N GLU A 130 2.04 1.97 -19.73
CA GLU A 130 2.75 3.16 -20.18
C GLU A 130 4.27 2.92 -20.26
N VAL A 131 4.84 2.24 -19.29
CA VAL A 131 6.26 1.83 -19.30
C VAL A 131 6.55 0.93 -20.52
N ALA A 132 5.69 -0.04 -20.79
CA ALA A 132 5.84 -0.95 -21.93
C ALA A 132 5.87 -0.19 -23.28
N LYS A 133 5.04 0.84 -23.47
CA LYS A 133 5.07 1.68 -24.68
C LYS A 133 6.42 2.39 -24.89
N HIS A 134 7.08 2.77 -23.82
CA HIS A 134 8.35 3.50 -23.90
C HIS A 134 9.58 2.61 -23.99
N THR A 135 9.54 1.44 -23.37
CA THR A 135 10.67 0.51 -23.29
C THR A 135 10.64 -0.58 -24.35
N GLY A 136 9.48 -0.84 -24.95
CA GLY A 136 9.26 -2.00 -25.82
C GLY A 136 9.05 -3.31 -25.03
N ALA A 137 8.90 -3.24 -23.71
CA ALA A 137 8.55 -4.39 -22.89
C ALA A 137 7.15 -4.91 -23.22
N ILE A 138 6.89 -6.16 -22.90
CA ILE A 138 5.64 -6.87 -23.20
C ILE A 138 4.88 -7.12 -21.90
N ILE A 139 3.62 -6.70 -21.85
CA ILE A 139 2.73 -7.05 -20.74
C ILE A 139 2.12 -8.41 -21.01
N LYS A 140 2.29 -9.34 -20.09
CA LYS A 140 1.66 -10.66 -20.11
C LYS A 140 0.78 -10.86 -18.89
N TYR A 141 -0.23 -11.71 -19.06
CA TYR A 141 -1.16 -12.02 -18.00
C TYR A 141 -0.90 -13.41 -17.43
N ILE A 142 -0.86 -13.50 -16.11
CA ILE A 142 -0.94 -14.75 -15.38
C ILE A 142 -2.42 -15.15 -15.34
N ASP A 143 -2.72 -16.36 -15.80
CA ASP A 143 -4.08 -16.90 -15.73
C ASP A 143 -4.51 -17.06 -14.27
N LEU A 144 -5.76 -16.77 -14.01
CA LEU A 144 -6.39 -17.07 -12.73
C LEU A 144 -6.96 -18.50 -12.80
N ASP A 145 -7.13 -19.13 -11.64
CA ASP A 145 -7.84 -20.41 -11.58
C ASP A 145 -9.36 -20.24 -11.79
N GLU A 146 -10.12 -21.35 -11.72
CA GLU A 146 -11.57 -21.33 -11.92
C GLU A 146 -12.34 -20.50 -10.88
N GLU A 147 -11.74 -20.23 -9.71
CA GLU A 147 -12.30 -19.37 -8.66
C GLU A 147 -11.84 -17.91 -8.81
N GLY A 148 -10.94 -17.59 -9.74
CA GLY A 148 -10.37 -16.26 -9.93
C GLY A 148 -9.17 -15.95 -9.03
N LYS A 149 -8.46 -16.98 -8.52
CA LYS A 149 -7.29 -16.85 -7.66
C LYS A 149 -5.99 -16.92 -8.44
N VAL A 150 -4.98 -16.22 -7.95
CA VAL A 150 -3.60 -16.41 -8.37
C VAL A 150 -3.04 -17.65 -7.68
N THR A 151 -2.43 -18.55 -8.46
CA THR A 151 -1.72 -19.73 -7.95
C THR A 151 -0.26 -19.73 -8.38
N LEU A 152 0.61 -20.32 -7.57
CA LEU A 152 2.02 -20.48 -7.94
C LEU A 152 2.18 -21.28 -9.24
N GLU A 153 1.30 -22.25 -9.49
CA GLU A 153 1.33 -23.05 -10.71
C GLU A 153 1.07 -22.19 -11.96
N ASN A 154 0.10 -21.27 -11.90
CA ASN A 154 -0.20 -20.37 -13.00
C ASN A 154 0.91 -19.34 -13.21
N VAL A 155 1.53 -18.86 -12.14
CA VAL A 155 2.75 -18.01 -12.23
C VAL A 155 3.86 -18.77 -12.94
N LYS A 156 4.15 -20.01 -12.55
CA LYS A 156 5.19 -20.86 -13.20
C LYS A 156 4.93 -21.10 -14.68
N LYS A 157 3.67 -21.25 -15.08
CA LYS A 157 3.28 -21.41 -16.51
C LYS A 157 3.47 -20.12 -17.32
N ALA A 158 3.27 -18.95 -16.69
CA ALA A 158 3.36 -17.65 -17.36
C ALA A 158 4.81 -17.16 -17.52
N VAL A 159 5.70 -17.53 -16.60
CA VAL A 159 7.12 -17.11 -16.58
C VAL A 159 7.88 -17.69 -17.76
N THR A 160 8.70 -16.85 -18.39
CA THR A 160 9.65 -17.21 -19.45
C THR A 160 11.04 -16.66 -19.13
N GLU A 161 12.03 -16.95 -19.94
CA GLU A 161 13.40 -16.38 -19.84
C GLU A 161 13.43 -14.84 -20.00
N HIS A 162 12.37 -14.25 -20.58
CA HIS A 162 12.23 -12.82 -20.78
C HIS A 162 11.53 -12.10 -19.62
N THR A 163 10.94 -12.84 -18.69
CA THR A 163 10.22 -12.26 -17.55
C THR A 163 11.21 -11.54 -16.62
N LYS A 164 10.94 -10.27 -16.30
CA LYS A 164 11.77 -9.42 -15.44
C LYS A 164 11.04 -8.93 -14.21
N ILE A 165 9.73 -8.73 -14.31
CA ILE A 165 8.92 -8.20 -13.21
C ILE A 165 7.61 -8.99 -13.11
N ILE A 166 7.22 -9.32 -11.88
CA ILE A 166 5.88 -9.77 -11.53
C ILE A 166 5.27 -8.69 -10.63
N SER A 167 4.11 -8.15 -11.01
CA SER A 167 3.40 -7.14 -10.23
C SER A 167 1.99 -7.62 -9.89
N LEU A 168 1.74 -7.88 -8.59
CA LEU A 168 0.53 -8.54 -8.10
C LEU A 168 -0.03 -7.87 -6.86
N ALA A 169 -1.36 -7.89 -6.71
CA ALA A 169 -2.00 -7.59 -5.44
C ALA A 169 -1.83 -8.78 -4.47
N GLN A 170 -1.46 -8.50 -3.21
CA GLN A 170 -1.48 -9.52 -2.18
C GLN A 170 -2.92 -9.96 -1.86
N ILE A 171 -3.85 -8.99 -1.80
CA ILE A 171 -5.30 -9.25 -1.75
C ILE A 171 -5.95 -8.41 -2.84
N THR A 172 -6.69 -9.05 -3.73
CA THR A 172 -7.38 -8.35 -4.82
C THR A 172 -8.54 -7.51 -4.29
N ASN A 173 -8.74 -6.31 -4.86
CA ASN A 173 -9.69 -5.33 -4.33
C ASN A 173 -11.16 -5.68 -4.61
N VAL A 174 -11.46 -6.49 -5.61
CA VAL A 174 -12.84 -6.91 -5.98
C VAL A 174 -13.14 -8.30 -5.46
N LEU A 175 -12.33 -9.29 -5.84
CA LEU A 175 -12.56 -10.68 -5.45
C LEU A 175 -12.06 -11.02 -4.05
N GLY A 176 -11.17 -10.19 -3.48
CA GLY A 176 -10.68 -10.35 -2.11
C GLY A 176 -9.96 -11.68 -1.86
N TYR A 177 -9.29 -12.24 -2.86
CA TYR A 177 -8.48 -13.45 -2.70
C TYR A 177 -7.04 -13.10 -2.33
N LEU A 178 -6.49 -13.88 -1.40
CA LEU A 178 -5.10 -13.79 -0.96
C LEU A 178 -4.21 -14.57 -1.94
N ALA A 179 -3.21 -13.89 -2.51
CA ALA A 179 -2.19 -14.50 -3.37
C ALA A 179 -1.06 -15.13 -2.52
N PRO A 180 -0.46 -16.25 -2.94
CA PRO A 180 0.66 -16.92 -2.27
C PRO A 180 1.98 -16.18 -2.54
N ILE A 181 2.10 -14.94 -2.03
CA ILE A 181 3.22 -14.02 -2.37
C ILE A 181 4.57 -14.60 -1.99
N LYS A 182 4.70 -15.23 -0.81
CA LYS A 182 5.98 -15.81 -0.36
C LYS A 182 6.51 -16.88 -1.31
N GLU A 183 5.63 -17.78 -1.73
CA GLU A 183 5.97 -18.85 -2.67
C GLU A 183 6.29 -18.28 -4.06
N ILE A 184 5.59 -17.23 -4.46
CA ILE A 184 5.84 -16.52 -5.72
C ILE A 184 7.19 -15.81 -5.67
N CYS A 185 7.52 -15.10 -4.59
CA CYS A 185 8.83 -14.45 -4.41
C CYS A 185 9.97 -15.47 -4.46
N ASN A 186 9.87 -16.57 -3.71
CA ASN A 186 10.87 -17.62 -3.72
C ASN A 186 11.13 -18.14 -5.14
N PHE A 187 10.08 -18.43 -5.90
CA PHE A 187 10.21 -18.88 -7.28
C PHE A 187 10.76 -17.78 -8.20
N ALA A 188 10.29 -16.55 -8.07
CA ALA A 188 10.71 -15.42 -8.90
C ALA A 188 12.20 -15.12 -8.75
N HIS A 189 12.70 -15.13 -7.51
CA HIS A 189 14.12 -14.86 -7.22
C HIS A 189 15.06 -15.97 -7.72
N GLU A 190 14.61 -17.23 -7.79
CA GLU A 190 15.37 -18.31 -8.46
C GLU A 190 15.58 -18.04 -9.96
N HIS A 191 14.82 -17.09 -10.54
CA HIS A 191 14.85 -16.72 -11.95
C HIS A 191 15.27 -15.27 -12.21
N ASP A 192 15.85 -14.58 -11.22
CA ASP A 192 16.23 -13.17 -11.27
C ASP A 192 15.05 -12.22 -11.65
N ILE A 193 13.85 -12.51 -11.16
CA ILE A 193 12.62 -11.74 -11.42
C ILE A 193 12.28 -10.92 -10.17
N ILE A 194 12.02 -9.62 -10.35
CA ILE A 194 11.59 -8.68 -9.32
C ILE A 194 10.08 -8.82 -9.05
N VAL A 195 9.69 -8.79 -7.77
CA VAL A 195 8.29 -8.89 -7.35
C VAL A 195 7.84 -7.58 -6.69
N CYS A 196 6.87 -6.92 -7.34
CA CYS A 196 6.19 -5.73 -6.83
C CYS A 196 4.80 -6.11 -6.33
N VAL A 197 4.49 -5.77 -5.08
CA VAL A 197 3.22 -6.16 -4.43
C VAL A 197 2.36 -4.95 -4.12
N ASP A 198 1.12 -4.94 -4.63
CA ASP A 198 0.08 -4.03 -4.17
C ASP A 198 -0.53 -4.57 -2.87
N GLY A 199 -0.15 -3.95 -1.75
CA GLY A 199 -0.61 -4.24 -0.40
C GLY A 199 -1.78 -3.39 0.07
N ALA A 200 -2.43 -2.63 -0.83
CA ALA A 200 -3.48 -1.68 -0.46
C ALA A 200 -4.68 -2.32 0.26
N GLN A 201 -4.96 -3.58 -0.03
CA GLN A 201 -6.03 -4.34 0.63
C GLN A 201 -5.51 -5.37 1.63
N SER A 202 -4.19 -5.55 1.80
CA SER A 202 -3.65 -6.47 2.79
C SER A 202 -3.12 -5.76 4.03
N ALA A 203 -2.35 -4.69 3.88
CA ALA A 203 -1.78 -3.95 5.01
C ALA A 203 -2.82 -3.48 6.06
N PRO A 204 -4.07 -3.07 5.69
CA PRO A 204 -5.08 -2.70 6.66
C PRO A 204 -5.63 -3.86 7.49
N HIS A 205 -5.61 -5.09 6.97
CA HIS A 205 -6.42 -6.21 7.45
C HIS A 205 -5.59 -7.38 7.98
N HIS A 206 -4.34 -7.52 7.53
CA HIS A 206 -3.45 -8.63 7.89
C HIS A 206 -2.12 -8.11 8.44
N ALA A 207 -1.50 -8.89 9.31
CA ALA A 207 -0.10 -8.65 9.66
C ALA A 207 0.78 -8.91 8.43
N VAL A 208 1.58 -7.92 8.06
CA VAL A 208 2.51 -8.01 6.91
C VAL A 208 3.93 -8.03 7.42
N ASP A 209 4.71 -9.00 6.97
CA ASP A 209 6.14 -9.07 7.17
C ASP A 209 6.83 -9.14 5.81
N VAL A 210 7.33 -7.98 5.35
CA VAL A 210 7.92 -7.87 4.01
C VAL A 210 9.24 -8.63 3.89
N GLN A 211 9.92 -8.90 5.01
CA GLN A 211 11.14 -9.72 5.02
C GLN A 211 10.81 -11.20 4.94
N ASP A 212 9.79 -11.68 5.66
CA ASP A 212 9.33 -13.07 5.57
C ASP A 212 8.71 -13.38 4.20
N LEU A 213 7.99 -12.41 3.60
CA LEU A 213 7.47 -12.51 2.24
C LEU A 213 8.57 -12.42 1.18
N ASP A 214 9.70 -11.82 1.51
CA ASP A 214 10.84 -11.50 0.63
C ASP A 214 10.45 -10.68 -0.61
N VAL A 215 9.45 -9.79 -0.48
CA VAL A 215 9.03 -8.92 -1.57
C VAL A 215 10.10 -7.86 -1.88
N ASP A 216 10.22 -7.47 -3.15
CA ASP A 216 11.17 -6.44 -3.57
C ASP A 216 10.60 -5.04 -3.41
N PHE A 217 9.31 -4.87 -3.70
CA PHE A 217 8.54 -3.66 -3.47
C PHE A 217 7.17 -3.98 -2.89
N PHE A 218 6.69 -3.14 -1.95
CA PHE A 218 5.37 -3.27 -1.35
C PHE A 218 4.73 -1.89 -1.19
N ALA A 219 3.49 -1.73 -1.64
CA ALA A 219 2.80 -0.44 -1.68
C ALA A 219 1.48 -0.47 -0.91
N PHE A 220 1.21 0.54 -0.06
CA PHE A 220 -0.09 0.68 0.60
C PHE A 220 -0.50 2.13 0.84
N SER A 221 -1.77 2.34 1.20
CA SER A 221 -2.39 3.66 1.37
C SER A 221 -2.90 3.87 2.78
N GLY A 222 -2.61 5.02 3.38
CA GLY A 222 -3.10 5.38 4.73
C GLY A 222 -4.63 5.41 4.82
N HIS A 223 -5.32 5.91 3.80
CA HIS A 223 -6.77 6.09 3.86
C HIS A 223 -7.59 4.79 3.93
N LYS A 224 -6.99 3.63 3.64
CA LYS A 224 -7.62 2.31 3.76
C LYS A 224 -7.37 1.64 5.12
N MET A 225 -6.47 2.20 5.93
CA MET A 225 -6.08 1.70 7.24
C MET A 225 -6.32 2.73 8.35
N CYS A 226 -7.48 3.34 8.36
CA CYS A 226 -7.90 4.36 9.33
C CYS A 226 -7.10 5.68 9.29
N GLY A 227 -6.08 5.80 8.45
CA GLY A 227 -5.23 6.98 8.29
C GLY A 227 -5.81 8.03 7.34
N PRO A 228 -5.17 9.19 7.21
CA PRO A 228 -5.58 10.26 6.29
C PRO A 228 -5.52 9.86 4.81
N THR A 229 -6.23 10.62 3.97
CA THR A 229 -6.03 10.60 2.51
C THR A 229 -4.74 11.32 2.13
N GLY A 230 -4.24 11.07 0.92
CA GLY A 230 -3.05 11.77 0.40
C GLY A 230 -1.74 11.40 1.10
N VAL A 231 -1.69 10.25 1.76
CA VAL A 231 -0.51 9.62 2.31
C VAL A 231 -0.52 8.12 2.05
N GLY A 232 0.63 7.58 1.73
CA GLY A 232 0.88 6.16 1.56
C GLY A 232 2.36 5.86 1.73
N VAL A 233 2.69 4.61 1.50
CA VAL A 233 4.03 4.08 1.68
C VAL A 233 4.42 3.24 0.48
N LEU A 234 5.66 3.40 0.03
CA LEU A 234 6.40 2.43 -0.74
C LEU A 234 7.50 1.85 0.14
N TYR A 235 7.44 0.55 0.38
CA TYR A 235 8.59 -0.23 0.80
C TYR A 235 9.38 -0.68 -0.42
N GLY A 236 10.69 -0.67 -0.34
CA GLY A 236 11.55 -1.31 -1.33
C GLY A 236 12.84 -1.79 -0.67
N LYS A 237 13.36 -2.95 -1.10
CA LYS A 237 14.70 -3.38 -0.68
C LYS A 237 15.69 -2.25 -0.92
N TYR A 238 16.51 -1.89 0.07
CA TYR A 238 17.33 -0.67 0.03
C TYR A 238 18.19 -0.55 -1.23
N HIS A 239 18.82 -1.64 -1.69
CA HIS A 239 19.63 -1.62 -2.90
C HIS A 239 18.81 -1.30 -4.15
N LEU A 240 17.57 -1.81 -4.26
CA LEU A 240 16.68 -1.51 -5.38
C LEU A 240 16.21 -0.05 -5.33
N LEU A 241 15.91 0.48 -4.14
CA LEU A 241 15.61 1.90 -3.98
C LEU A 241 16.79 2.77 -4.43
N GLU A 242 18.05 2.37 -4.14
CA GLU A 242 19.23 3.12 -4.58
C GLU A 242 19.42 3.07 -6.13
N GLU A 243 19.00 1.99 -6.79
CA GLU A 243 19.02 1.87 -8.24
C GLU A 243 17.90 2.64 -8.95
N MET A 244 16.76 2.84 -8.26
CA MET A 244 15.62 3.56 -8.83
C MET A 244 15.94 5.03 -9.10
N THR A 245 15.45 5.53 -10.22
CA THR A 245 15.41 6.95 -10.54
C THR A 245 14.15 7.58 -9.93
N PRO A 246 14.23 8.69 -9.17
CA PRO A 246 13.03 9.39 -8.71
C PRO A 246 12.17 9.84 -9.88
N THR A 247 10.86 9.75 -9.72
CA THR A 247 9.88 10.24 -10.71
C THR A 247 9.61 11.74 -10.56
N ARG A 248 10.04 12.32 -9.45
CA ARG A 248 9.92 13.76 -9.14
C ARG A 248 11.25 14.30 -8.66
N PHE A 249 11.59 15.51 -9.11
CA PHE A 249 12.81 16.21 -8.75
C PHE A 249 12.48 17.56 -8.13
N GLY A 250 13.19 17.93 -7.07
CA GLY A 250 12.96 19.22 -6.41
C GLY A 250 13.79 19.41 -5.16
N GLY A 251 13.49 20.46 -4.43
CA GLY A 251 14.19 20.76 -3.18
C GLY A 251 13.97 19.64 -2.15
N GLY A 252 14.99 19.35 -1.36
CA GLY A 252 14.98 18.30 -0.34
C GLY A 252 15.62 17.00 -0.80
N SER A 253 15.40 16.59 -2.05
CA SER A 253 15.92 15.33 -2.61
C SER A 253 17.37 15.39 -3.12
N ASN A 254 17.89 16.59 -3.34
CA ASN A 254 19.25 16.80 -3.83
C ASN A 254 20.27 16.98 -2.70
N ALA A 255 21.43 16.37 -2.82
CA ALA A 255 22.60 16.65 -2.01
C ALA A 255 23.36 17.86 -2.58
N ARG A 256 23.48 17.94 -3.91
CA ARG A 256 24.23 19.02 -4.60
C ARG A 256 23.73 19.17 -6.04
N TYR A 257 23.71 20.40 -6.54
CA TYR A 257 23.54 20.69 -7.96
C TYR A 257 24.29 21.97 -8.36
N ASN A 258 24.52 22.17 -9.65
CA ASN A 258 25.13 23.36 -10.18
C ASN A 258 24.44 23.88 -11.45
N SER A 259 24.83 25.07 -11.91
CA SER A 259 24.26 25.74 -13.09
C SER A 259 24.54 25.00 -14.43
N CYS A 260 25.48 24.05 -14.45
CA CYS A 260 25.78 23.24 -15.62
C CYS A 260 24.93 21.96 -15.72
N GLY A 261 23.93 21.82 -14.85
CA GLY A 261 23.04 20.66 -14.85
C GLY A 261 23.56 19.41 -14.13
N LEU A 262 24.69 19.50 -13.43
CA LEU A 262 25.14 18.41 -12.57
C LEU A 262 24.27 18.32 -11.34
N VAL A 263 23.63 17.17 -11.13
CA VAL A 263 22.79 16.88 -9.96
C VAL A 263 23.33 15.64 -9.26
N LYS A 264 23.53 15.74 -7.94
CA LYS A 264 23.76 14.61 -7.05
C LYS A 264 22.55 14.52 -6.11
N LEU A 265 21.81 13.44 -6.19
CA LEU A 265 20.69 13.15 -5.29
C LEU A 265 21.21 12.69 -3.93
N LYS A 266 20.37 12.78 -2.91
CA LYS A 266 20.55 12.10 -1.64
C LYS A 266 20.30 10.60 -1.82
N ASN A 267 20.55 9.83 -0.76
CA ASN A 267 20.21 8.41 -0.73
C ASN A 267 18.70 8.20 -0.48
N ALA A 268 18.21 6.99 -0.71
CA ALA A 268 16.89 6.58 -0.26
C ALA A 268 16.75 6.71 1.27
N PRO A 269 15.56 7.02 1.77
CA PRO A 269 14.33 7.33 1.06
C PRO A 269 14.25 8.78 0.56
N THR A 270 15.11 9.67 1.05
CA THR A 270 15.01 11.14 0.90
C THR A 270 15.06 11.59 -0.57
N LYS A 271 15.73 10.85 -1.46
CA LYS A 271 15.77 11.20 -2.88
C LYS A 271 14.40 11.16 -3.56
N PHE A 272 13.42 10.45 -3.00
CA PHE A 272 12.07 10.33 -3.52
C PHE A 272 11.10 11.35 -2.92
N GLU A 273 11.45 11.95 -1.77
CA GLU A 273 10.60 12.83 -0.99
C GLU A 273 10.93 14.31 -1.30
N THR A 274 10.44 14.79 -2.44
CA THR A 274 10.73 16.13 -2.93
C THR A 274 9.72 17.18 -2.46
N GLY A 275 10.19 18.38 -2.20
CA GLY A 275 9.34 19.49 -1.77
C GLY A 275 9.01 19.41 -0.27
N THR A 276 7.95 20.09 0.14
CA THR A 276 7.38 19.93 1.49
C THR A 276 6.46 18.71 1.47
N PRO A 277 6.75 17.69 2.30
CA PRO A 277 5.91 16.48 2.33
C PRO A 277 4.55 16.76 2.97
N ASN A 278 3.62 15.79 2.85
CA ASN A 278 2.34 15.81 3.56
C ASN A 278 2.55 15.42 5.02
N ILE A 279 3.04 16.37 5.83
CA ILE A 279 3.46 16.12 7.22
C ILE A 279 2.26 15.70 8.08
N GLU A 280 1.14 16.41 7.98
CA GLU A 280 -0.09 16.08 8.70
C GLU A 280 -0.62 14.68 8.32
N GLY A 281 -0.47 14.31 7.05
CA GLY A 281 -0.82 12.96 6.59
C GLY A 281 0.07 11.89 7.20
N VAL A 282 1.37 12.13 7.29
CA VAL A 282 2.34 11.21 7.90
C VAL A 282 2.09 11.06 9.40
N ILE A 283 1.88 12.17 10.12
CA ILE A 283 1.55 12.14 11.56
C ILE A 283 0.27 11.35 11.80
N GLY A 284 -0.78 11.60 11.00
CA GLY A 284 -2.03 10.86 11.09
C GLY A 284 -1.88 9.37 10.72
N LEU A 285 -0.99 9.03 9.78
CA LEU A 285 -0.68 7.64 9.45
C LEU A 285 -0.04 6.91 10.64
N GLY A 286 0.94 7.55 11.31
CA GLY A 286 1.55 6.99 12.52
C GLY A 286 0.51 6.66 13.59
N SER A 287 -0.36 7.63 13.90
CA SER A 287 -1.46 7.41 14.86
C SER A 287 -2.42 6.31 14.43
N ALA A 288 -2.71 6.15 13.13
CA ALA A 288 -3.54 5.07 12.63
C ALA A 288 -2.89 3.70 12.79
N ILE A 289 -1.59 3.59 12.53
CA ILE A 289 -0.83 2.35 12.71
C ILE A 289 -0.80 1.95 14.18
N GLU A 290 -0.47 2.88 15.08
CA GLU A 290 -0.48 2.62 16.53
C GLU A 290 -1.87 2.18 17.01
N TYR A 291 -2.94 2.80 16.49
CA TYR A 291 -4.32 2.41 16.79
C TYR A 291 -4.61 0.95 16.38
N LEU A 292 -4.25 0.56 15.16
CA LEU A 292 -4.44 -0.80 14.66
C LEU A 292 -3.59 -1.82 15.46
N GLN A 293 -2.33 -1.49 15.75
CA GLN A 293 -1.45 -2.33 16.55
C GLN A 293 -1.97 -2.52 17.99
N ASN A 294 -2.55 -1.49 18.59
CA ASN A 294 -3.16 -1.56 19.92
C ASN A 294 -4.40 -2.48 19.97
N ILE A 295 -5.17 -2.54 18.89
CA ILE A 295 -6.26 -3.52 18.71
C ILE A 295 -5.65 -4.92 18.48
N GLY A 296 -4.56 -4.98 17.75
CA GLY A 296 -3.84 -6.18 17.32
C GLY A 296 -4.31 -6.68 15.95
N MET A 297 -3.41 -6.73 14.98
CA MET A 297 -3.74 -7.12 13.59
C MET A 297 -4.40 -8.50 13.52
N LYS A 298 -3.93 -9.47 14.31
CA LYS A 298 -4.55 -10.80 14.39
C LYS A 298 -6.00 -10.75 14.88
N ASN A 299 -6.31 -9.89 15.86
CA ASN A 299 -7.68 -9.74 16.35
C ASN A 299 -8.60 -9.11 15.30
N ILE A 300 -8.07 -8.18 14.49
CA ILE A 300 -8.77 -7.56 13.37
C ILE A 300 -9.10 -8.62 12.32
N GLU A 301 -8.10 -9.37 11.87
CA GLU A 301 -8.24 -10.45 10.89
C GLU A 301 -9.29 -11.50 11.32
N GLU A 302 -9.19 -11.99 12.56
CA GLU A 302 -10.15 -12.96 13.11
C GLU A 302 -11.58 -12.39 13.16
N HIS A 303 -11.72 -11.11 13.52
CA HIS A 303 -13.03 -10.45 13.59
C HIS A 303 -13.63 -10.25 12.19
N GLU A 304 -12.85 -9.81 11.23
CA GLU A 304 -13.29 -9.61 9.85
C GLU A 304 -13.67 -10.95 9.18
N ALA A 305 -12.88 -12.00 9.40
CA ALA A 305 -13.19 -13.35 8.94
C ALA A 305 -14.54 -13.85 9.50
N MET A 306 -14.81 -13.60 10.79
CA MET A 306 -16.08 -13.92 11.42
C MET A 306 -17.24 -13.15 10.80
N LEU A 307 -17.08 -11.84 10.61
CA LEU A 307 -18.12 -10.98 10.02
C LEU A 307 -18.40 -11.37 8.56
N ARG A 308 -17.33 -11.64 7.80
CA ARG A 308 -17.45 -12.06 6.40
C ARG A 308 -18.22 -13.39 6.28
N LYS A 309 -17.85 -14.37 7.09
CA LYS A 309 -18.54 -15.66 7.16
C LYS A 309 -20.03 -15.47 7.45
N TYR A 310 -20.35 -14.70 8.49
CA TYR A 310 -21.74 -14.38 8.84
C TYR A 310 -22.51 -13.70 7.70
N ALA A 311 -21.87 -12.71 7.03
CA ALA A 311 -22.49 -12.01 5.93
C ALA A 311 -22.78 -12.94 4.73
N VAL A 312 -21.80 -13.77 4.32
CA VAL A 312 -21.96 -14.74 3.23
C VAL A 312 -23.08 -15.75 3.56
N GLU A 313 -23.11 -16.29 4.78
CA GLU A 313 -24.18 -17.21 5.21
C GLU A 313 -25.56 -16.55 5.11
N LYS A 314 -25.71 -15.28 5.54
CA LYS A 314 -26.98 -14.55 5.45
C LYS A 314 -27.34 -14.15 4.03
N MET A 315 -26.41 -13.82 3.19
CA MET A 315 -26.66 -13.50 1.78
C MET A 315 -27.13 -14.72 1.01
N LYS A 316 -26.66 -15.93 1.34
CA LYS A 316 -27.14 -17.20 0.74
C LYS A 316 -28.58 -17.56 1.08
N GLU A 317 -29.17 -16.96 2.12
CA GLU A 317 -30.58 -17.12 2.44
C GLU A 317 -31.49 -16.31 1.50
N LEU A 318 -30.93 -15.48 0.61
CA LEU A 318 -31.66 -14.58 -0.29
C LEU A 318 -31.60 -15.12 -1.73
N ASP A 319 -32.76 -15.41 -2.31
CA ASP A 319 -32.89 -16.08 -3.61
C ASP A 319 -32.36 -15.27 -4.81
N ASN A 320 -32.19 -13.96 -4.65
CA ASN A 320 -31.80 -13.04 -5.73
C ASN A 320 -30.36 -12.54 -5.62
N ILE A 321 -29.50 -13.17 -4.81
CA ILE A 321 -28.11 -12.81 -4.65
C ILE A 321 -27.20 -13.90 -5.20
N GLU A 322 -26.29 -13.49 -6.08
CA GLU A 322 -25.19 -14.32 -6.57
C GLU A 322 -23.87 -13.80 -5.99
N ILE A 323 -23.15 -14.63 -5.22
CA ILE A 323 -21.85 -14.28 -4.61
C ILE A 323 -20.73 -14.87 -5.46
N TYR A 324 -19.78 -14.02 -5.92
CA TYR A 324 -18.70 -14.44 -6.81
C TYR A 324 -17.45 -14.93 -6.08
N ASN A 325 -17.30 -14.63 -4.79
CA ASN A 325 -16.09 -14.90 -4.04
C ASN A 325 -16.36 -15.44 -2.63
N GLU A 326 -17.17 -16.48 -2.52
CA GLU A 326 -17.56 -17.04 -1.22
C GLU A 326 -16.38 -17.33 -0.27
N ASN A 327 -15.27 -17.79 -0.82
CA ASN A 327 -14.05 -18.18 -0.08
C ASN A 327 -12.99 -17.07 -0.02
N GLY A 328 -13.30 -15.82 -0.35
CA GLY A 328 -12.38 -14.70 -0.25
C GLY A 328 -12.10 -14.29 1.20
N VAL A 329 -11.09 -13.45 1.42
CA VAL A 329 -10.71 -12.90 2.73
C VAL A 329 -11.04 -11.40 2.86
N GLY A 330 -11.19 -10.70 1.75
CA GLY A 330 -11.49 -9.26 1.70
C GLY A 330 -12.97 -8.94 1.41
N ALA A 331 -13.20 -8.02 0.50
CA ALA A 331 -14.54 -7.60 0.09
C ALA A 331 -15.42 -8.77 -0.38
N ILE A 332 -16.74 -8.63 -0.26
CA ILE A 332 -17.71 -9.59 -0.81
C ILE A 332 -18.22 -9.01 -2.13
N ALA A 333 -17.90 -9.69 -3.24
CA ALA A 333 -18.40 -9.34 -4.56
C ALA A 333 -19.68 -10.13 -4.86
N PHE A 334 -20.76 -9.42 -5.16
CA PHE A 334 -22.06 -10.06 -5.43
C PHE A 334 -22.88 -9.27 -6.45
N ASN A 335 -23.89 -9.92 -7.01
CA ASN A 335 -24.91 -9.31 -7.86
C ASN A 335 -26.31 -9.57 -7.29
N ILE A 336 -27.31 -8.74 -7.69
CA ILE A 336 -28.70 -8.83 -7.24
C ILE A 336 -29.63 -8.93 -8.46
#